data_d9077ecb9e05b28f949276720aeb984a
#
_entry.id   d9077ecb9e05b28f949276720aeb984a
#
_cell.length_a   1.000
_cell.length_b   1.000
_cell.length_c   1.000
_cell.angle_alpha   90.00
_cell.angle_beta   90.00
_cell.angle_gamma   90.00
#
_symmetry.space_group_name_H-M   'P 1'
#
loop_
_entity.id
_entity.type
_entity.pdbx_description
1 polymer ?
#
loop_
_entity_poly.entity_id
_entity_poly.type
_entity_poly.pdbx_seq_one_letter_code
_entity_poly.pdbx_strand_id
1 'polypeptide(L)'
;MKRNVLLLDRISAVLYGEPSDRVWLFVHGKCGCKEEGAAFGEIVCPKGAQVLAIDLPEHGARKEESGFVPWQVVPELRGVMAYLRGRWGRISLRSNSIGAWFSLLALADMPPEQALLVSPVLDMEQLIRNRMGLALVDETQLEREGESAADFGETLSWRYLQSVRAHPITKWNAATEILYAGRDTLTDRDTADAFARRFGCGLTVMERGEHWFHKPEQLAVLNAWEEKHTGPEKSATAMKNSRCASRPSPGGRPGSSSMGAATARESSSEEGSI
;
A
#
# COMPACT_ATOMS: atom_id res chain seq x y z
N MET A 1 21.06 -1.18 -16.10
CA MET A 1 20.49 -0.29 -15.07
C MET A 1 21.54 0.04 -14.01
N LYS A 2 21.70 1.32 -13.60
CA LYS A 2 22.60 1.73 -12.52
C LYS A 2 22.14 1.15 -11.19
N ARG A 3 23.10 0.71 -10.35
CA ARG A 3 22.83 0.09 -9.05
C ARG A 3 23.76 0.70 -8.00
N ASN A 4 23.20 1.24 -6.92
CA ASN A 4 23.93 1.79 -5.78
C ASN A 4 23.46 1.08 -4.50
N VAL A 5 24.40 0.49 -3.77
CA VAL A 5 24.12 -0.10 -2.45
C VAL A 5 24.14 1.01 -1.41
N LEU A 6 23.15 1.02 -0.54
CA LEU A 6 22.95 2.03 0.50
C LEU A 6 22.77 1.36 1.85
N LEU A 7 23.10 2.10 2.91
CA LEU A 7 22.71 1.76 4.28
C LEU A 7 21.93 2.95 4.83
N LEU A 8 20.65 2.73 5.11
CA LEU A 8 19.76 3.74 5.70
C LEU A 8 19.64 3.43 7.19
N ASP A 9 20.42 4.15 8.01
CA ASP A 9 20.73 3.77 9.38
C ASP A 9 21.30 2.33 9.41
N ARG A 10 20.49 1.35 9.77
CA ARG A 10 20.87 -0.08 9.73
C ARG A 10 20.16 -0.87 8.62
N ILE A 11 19.30 -0.24 7.84
CA ILE A 11 18.51 -0.90 6.80
C ILE A 11 19.36 -1.02 5.55
N SER A 12 19.68 -2.24 5.15
CA SER A 12 20.34 -2.52 3.89
C SER A 12 19.40 -2.23 2.72
N ALA A 13 19.83 -1.44 1.76
CA ALA A 13 19.03 -1.01 0.62
C ALA A 13 19.83 -1.00 -0.68
N VAL A 14 19.13 -1.05 -1.79
CA VAL A 14 19.67 -0.84 -3.15
C VAL A 14 18.82 0.18 -3.87
N LEU A 15 19.47 1.19 -4.44
CA LEU A 15 18.84 2.15 -5.33
C LEU A 15 19.18 1.80 -6.79
N TYR A 16 18.17 1.53 -7.57
CA TYR A 16 18.26 1.25 -9.00
C TYR A 16 17.83 2.47 -9.82
N GLY A 17 18.42 2.64 -11.00
CA GLY A 17 18.06 3.68 -11.98
C GLY A 17 18.96 4.91 -11.94
N GLU A 18 18.85 5.76 -12.97
CA GLU A 18 19.52 7.06 -13.04
C GLU A 18 18.80 8.08 -12.14
N PRO A 19 19.51 9.16 -11.71
CA PRO A 19 18.89 10.20 -10.89
C PRO A 19 17.56 10.70 -11.45
N SER A 20 16.55 10.75 -10.61
CA SER A 20 15.18 11.14 -10.94
C SER A 20 14.50 11.77 -9.74
N ASP A 21 13.48 12.60 -9.97
CA ASP A 21 12.57 13.10 -8.93
C ASP A 21 11.48 12.08 -8.52
N ARG A 22 11.43 10.93 -9.21
CA ARG A 22 10.46 9.85 -9.01
C ARG A 22 11.14 8.62 -8.45
N VAL A 23 10.59 8.06 -7.36
CA VAL A 23 11.10 6.83 -6.76
C VAL A 23 9.95 5.89 -6.38
N TRP A 24 10.18 4.61 -6.58
CA TRP A 24 9.38 3.52 -6.04
C TRP A 24 10.08 2.92 -4.83
N LEU A 25 9.40 2.87 -3.69
CA LEU A 25 9.81 2.03 -2.57
C LEU A 25 9.39 0.60 -2.87
N PHE A 26 10.34 -0.31 -2.95
CA PHE A 26 10.08 -1.74 -3.10
C PHE A 26 10.25 -2.45 -1.76
N VAL A 27 9.19 -3.14 -1.31
CA VAL A 27 9.17 -3.88 -0.05
C VAL A 27 8.81 -5.34 -0.37
N HIS A 28 9.77 -6.25 -0.15
CA HIS A 28 9.59 -7.67 -0.41
C HIS A 28 8.67 -8.37 0.61
N GLY A 29 8.25 -9.60 0.33
CA GLY A 29 7.51 -10.47 1.23
C GLY A 29 8.43 -11.33 2.12
N LYS A 30 7.85 -12.27 2.88
CA LYS A 30 8.60 -13.27 3.64
C LYS A 30 9.47 -14.10 2.68
N CYS A 31 10.68 -14.43 3.11
CA CYS A 31 11.71 -15.13 2.33
C CYS A 31 12.25 -14.36 1.12
N GLY A 32 11.86 -13.08 0.91
CA GLY A 32 12.36 -12.23 -0.15
C GLY A 32 13.61 -11.44 0.24
N CYS A 33 14.05 -10.57 -0.65
CA CYS A 33 15.17 -9.65 -0.39
C CYS A 33 15.09 -8.41 -1.32
N LYS A 34 15.90 -7.39 -1.03
CA LYS A 34 15.97 -6.15 -1.83
C LYS A 34 16.36 -6.37 -3.29
N GLU A 35 17.06 -7.44 -3.60
CA GLU A 35 17.47 -7.77 -4.95
C GLU A 35 16.27 -8.05 -5.88
N GLU A 36 15.12 -8.48 -5.36
CA GLU A 36 13.87 -8.66 -6.13
C GLU A 36 13.40 -7.35 -6.77
N GLY A 37 13.74 -6.21 -6.18
CA GLY A 37 13.45 -4.90 -6.75
C GLY A 37 14.11 -4.63 -8.10
N ALA A 38 15.13 -5.42 -8.50
CA ALA A 38 15.81 -5.28 -9.79
C ALA A 38 14.86 -5.56 -10.97
N ALA A 39 14.06 -6.63 -10.89
CA ALA A 39 13.12 -6.98 -11.95
C ALA A 39 12.07 -5.87 -12.16
N PHE A 40 11.52 -5.33 -11.08
CA PHE A 40 10.63 -4.17 -11.14
C PHE A 40 11.36 -2.91 -11.68
N GLY A 41 12.64 -2.75 -11.31
CA GLY A 41 13.49 -1.67 -11.82
C GLY A 41 13.68 -1.70 -13.34
N GLU A 42 13.74 -2.89 -13.95
CA GLU A 42 13.81 -3.04 -15.41
C GLU A 42 12.57 -2.48 -16.12
N ILE A 43 11.42 -2.47 -15.44
CA ILE A 43 10.17 -1.92 -15.96
C ILE A 43 10.10 -0.39 -15.77
N VAL A 44 10.49 0.14 -14.60
CA VAL A 44 10.20 1.55 -14.26
C VAL A 44 11.38 2.50 -14.50
N CYS A 45 12.63 2.02 -14.46
CA CYS A 45 13.78 2.88 -14.69
C CYS A 45 13.85 3.43 -16.13
N PRO A 46 13.51 2.68 -17.19
CA PRO A 46 13.40 3.22 -18.53
C PRO A 46 12.32 4.30 -18.67
N LYS A 47 11.33 4.33 -17.76
CA LYS A 47 10.26 5.34 -17.69
C LYS A 47 10.64 6.55 -16.84
N GLY A 48 11.92 6.68 -16.47
CA GLY A 48 12.44 7.81 -15.71
C GLY A 48 12.11 7.79 -14.23
N ALA A 49 12.00 6.63 -13.61
CA ALA A 49 11.88 6.49 -12.15
C ALA A 49 13.07 5.72 -11.58
N GLN A 50 13.29 5.86 -10.28
CA GLN A 50 14.22 5.03 -9.51
C GLN A 50 13.44 4.00 -8.70
N VAL A 51 14.13 2.93 -8.25
CA VAL A 51 13.59 1.97 -7.29
C VAL A 51 14.53 1.90 -6.10
N LEU A 52 14.04 2.24 -4.91
CA LEU A 52 14.71 1.95 -3.65
C LEU A 52 14.12 0.66 -3.09
N ALA A 53 14.89 -0.41 -3.10
CA ALA A 53 14.52 -1.70 -2.52
C ALA A 53 15.28 -1.90 -1.21
N ILE A 54 14.60 -2.39 -0.17
CA ILE A 54 15.15 -2.57 1.17
C ILE A 54 15.09 -4.03 1.61
N ASP A 55 16.00 -4.44 2.51
CA ASP A 55 15.86 -5.68 3.25
C ASP A 55 15.08 -5.45 4.55
N LEU A 56 14.05 -6.24 4.77
CA LEU A 56 13.37 -6.33 6.07
C LEU A 56 14.23 -7.11 7.08
N PRO A 57 14.03 -6.97 8.40
CA PRO A 57 14.71 -7.81 9.39
C PRO A 57 14.57 -9.30 9.05
N GLU A 58 15.56 -10.10 9.39
CA GLU A 58 15.62 -11.55 9.12
C GLU A 58 15.74 -11.94 7.63
N HIS A 59 15.96 -10.96 6.74
CA HIS A 59 16.01 -11.17 5.29
C HIS A 59 17.22 -10.51 4.64
N GLY A 60 17.65 -11.08 3.51
CA GLY A 60 18.73 -10.53 2.69
C GLY A 60 20.03 -10.32 3.48
N ALA A 61 20.58 -9.11 3.45
CA ALA A 61 21.77 -8.75 4.20
C ALA A 61 21.51 -8.62 5.72
N ARG A 62 20.25 -8.67 6.16
CA ARG A 62 19.80 -8.58 7.56
C ARG A 62 19.34 -9.92 8.13
N LYS A 63 19.67 -11.04 7.49
CA LYS A 63 19.20 -12.39 7.85
C LYS A 63 19.57 -12.84 9.28
N GLU A 64 20.64 -12.30 9.84
CA GLU A 64 21.09 -12.60 11.22
C GLU A 64 20.45 -11.64 12.26
N GLU A 65 19.71 -10.62 11.82
CA GLU A 65 18.97 -9.74 12.72
C GLU A 65 17.65 -10.42 13.12
N SER A 66 17.20 -10.18 14.34
CA SER A 66 15.85 -10.50 14.79
C SER A 66 14.93 -9.29 14.57
N GLY A 67 13.60 -9.51 14.53
CA GLY A 67 12.64 -8.43 14.56
C GLY A 67 11.76 -8.28 13.33
N PHE A 68 11.49 -9.37 12.63
CA PHE A 68 10.46 -9.40 11.58
C PHE A 68 9.04 -9.34 12.17
N VAL A 69 8.81 -8.29 12.96
CA VAL A 69 7.58 -8.05 13.74
C VAL A 69 7.07 -6.62 13.53
N PRO A 70 5.75 -6.37 13.66
CA PRO A 70 5.17 -5.07 13.32
C PRO A 70 5.74 -3.90 14.14
N TRP A 71 6.03 -4.11 15.43
CA TRP A 71 6.59 -3.06 16.28
C TRP A 71 8.03 -2.68 15.97
N GLN A 72 8.72 -3.40 15.08
CA GLN A 72 10.02 -3.04 14.54
C GLN A 72 9.93 -2.61 13.08
N VAL A 73 9.27 -3.40 12.21
CA VAL A 73 9.21 -3.12 10.77
C VAL A 73 8.42 -1.84 10.46
N VAL A 74 7.32 -1.59 11.18
CA VAL A 74 6.49 -0.39 10.92
C VAL A 74 7.25 0.91 11.19
N PRO A 75 7.95 1.11 12.33
CA PRO A 75 8.81 2.28 12.54
C PRO A 75 9.93 2.40 11.52
N GLU A 76 10.58 1.29 11.13
CA GLU A 76 11.63 1.31 10.11
C GLU A 76 11.10 1.80 8.74
N LEU A 77 9.95 1.31 8.28
CA LEU A 77 9.32 1.76 7.05
C LEU A 77 8.90 3.24 7.10
N ARG A 78 8.46 3.73 8.26
CA ARG A 78 8.22 5.17 8.46
C ARG A 78 9.49 5.99 8.31
N GLY A 79 10.61 5.51 8.87
CA GLY A 79 11.92 6.13 8.70
C GLY A 79 12.37 6.14 7.23
N VAL A 80 12.20 5.04 6.51
CA VAL A 80 12.49 4.96 5.07
C VAL A 80 11.63 5.95 4.28
N MET A 81 10.34 6.04 4.57
CA MET A 81 9.46 7.00 3.90
C MET A 81 9.88 8.46 4.19
N ALA A 82 10.25 8.77 5.42
CA ALA A 82 10.77 10.10 5.78
C ALA A 82 12.06 10.41 5.01
N TYR A 83 12.98 9.45 4.90
CA TYR A 83 14.20 9.58 4.08
C TYR A 83 13.87 9.86 2.61
N LEU A 84 12.90 9.12 2.04
CA LEU A 84 12.46 9.32 0.65
C LEU A 84 11.88 10.72 0.46
N ARG A 85 11.00 11.17 1.33
CA ARG A 85 10.37 12.49 1.26
C ARG A 85 11.35 13.67 1.33
N GLY A 86 12.51 13.46 1.95
CA GLY A 86 13.57 14.45 1.96
C GLY A 86 14.38 14.56 0.66
N ARG A 87 14.17 13.65 -0.31
CA ARG A 87 15.03 13.52 -1.50
C ARG A 87 14.28 13.43 -2.82
N TRP A 88 13.04 12.95 -2.84
CA TRP A 88 12.25 12.76 -4.05
C TRP A 88 10.91 13.48 -3.93
N GLY A 89 10.50 14.13 -4.99
CA GLY A 89 9.24 14.84 -5.06
C GLY A 89 8.04 13.88 -5.23
N ARG A 90 8.27 12.72 -5.88
CA ARG A 90 7.22 11.76 -6.20
C ARG A 90 7.60 10.36 -5.73
N ILE A 91 6.82 9.83 -4.79
CA ILE A 91 7.08 8.56 -4.14
C ILE A 91 5.91 7.62 -4.36
N SER A 92 6.21 6.45 -4.90
CA SER A 92 5.26 5.35 -5.10
C SER A 92 5.72 4.11 -4.33
N LEU A 93 4.81 3.17 -4.10
CA LEU A 93 5.06 1.93 -3.38
C LEU A 93 4.82 0.72 -4.30
N ARG A 94 5.73 -0.24 -4.26
CA ARG A 94 5.54 -1.59 -4.79
C ARG A 94 5.84 -2.59 -3.68
N SER A 95 4.85 -3.40 -3.28
CA SER A 95 5.04 -4.27 -2.12
C SER A 95 4.38 -5.64 -2.29
N ASN A 96 5.01 -6.68 -1.70
CA ASN A 96 4.59 -8.08 -1.78
C ASN A 96 4.07 -8.60 -0.44
N SER A 97 3.03 -9.41 -0.47
CA SER A 97 2.61 -10.29 0.63
C SER A 97 2.55 -9.57 1.99
N ILE A 98 3.24 -10.06 3.00
CA ILE A 98 3.35 -9.45 4.34
C ILE A 98 4.06 -8.08 4.31
N GLY A 99 4.97 -7.85 3.36
CA GLY A 99 5.55 -6.52 3.14
C GLY A 99 4.49 -5.47 2.82
N ALA A 100 3.43 -5.85 2.08
CA ALA A 100 2.29 -4.99 1.82
C ALA A 100 1.53 -4.67 3.11
N TRP A 101 1.29 -5.65 3.98
CA TRP A 101 0.64 -5.43 5.27
C TRP A 101 1.42 -4.45 6.16
N PHE A 102 2.74 -4.64 6.29
CA PHE A 102 3.59 -3.70 7.02
C PHE A 102 3.56 -2.30 6.42
N SER A 103 3.59 -2.21 5.08
CA SER A 103 3.53 -0.93 4.36
C SER A 103 2.20 -0.21 4.58
N LEU A 104 1.08 -0.92 4.55
CA LEU A 104 -0.25 -0.37 4.82
C LEU A 104 -0.34 0.22 6.23
N LEU A 105 0.22 -0.45 7.25
CA LEU A 105 0.28 0.06 8.62
C LEU A 105 1.24 1.25 8.78
N ALA A 106 2.42 1.16 8.15
CA ALA A 106 3.45 2.17 8.32
C ALA A 106 3.08 3.50 7.64
N LEU A 107 2.47 3.42 6.46
CA LEU A 107 2.31 4.55 5.54
C LEU A 107 0.88 5.12 5.51
N ALA A 108 -0.02 4.64 6.38
CA ALA A 108 -1.40 5.11 6.45
C ALA A 108 -1.52 6.64 6.62
N ASP A 109 -0.63 7.24 7.41
CA ASP A 109 -0.58 8.69 7.66
C ASP A 109 0.37 9.44 6.73
N MET A 110 1.18 8.72 5.97
CA MET A 110 2.13 9.24 5.00
C MET A 110 2.02 8.50 3.67
N PRO A 111 0.81 8.48 3.05
CA PRO A 111 0.58 7.63 1.88
C PRO A 111 1.50 8.01 0.71
N PRO A 112 1.96 7.03 -0.08
CA PRO A 112 2.59 7.28 -1.37
C PRO A 112 1.56 7.84 -2.36
N GLU A 113 2.01 8.38 -3.49
CA GLU A 113 1.11 8.82 -4.56
C GLU A 113 0.35 7.64 -5.18
N GLN A 114 1.04 6.52 -5.35
CA GLN A 114 0.51 5.28 -5.90
C GLN A 114 1.07 4.07 -5.16
N ALA A 115 0.28 3.00 -5.08
CA ALA A 115 0.70 1.72 -4.55
C ALA A 115 0.35 0.57 -5.50
N LEU A 116 1.30 -0.32 -5.73
CA LEU A 116 1.11 -1.60 -6.41
C LEU A 116 1.34 -2.71 -5.39
N LEU A 117 0.30 -3.46 -5.08
CA LEU A 117 0.34 -4.54 -4.10
C LEU A 117 0.16 -5.89 -4.81
N VAL A 118 1.10 -6.81 -4.60
CA VAL A 118 1.08 -8.14 -5.22
C VAL A 118 0.87 -9.20 -4.16
N SER A 119 -0.17 -10.01 -4.31
CA SER A 119 -0.61 -11.02 -3.33
C SER A 119 -0.56 -10.49 -1.89
N PRO A 120 -1.14 -9.31 -1.58
CA PRO A 120 -0.97 -8.69 -0.27
C PRO A 120 -1.65 -9.50 0.84
N VAL A 121 -1.01 -9.56 2.01
CA VAL A 121 -1.72 -9.93 3.24
C VAL A 121 -2.56 -8.71 3.66
N LEU A 122 -3.88 -8.86 3.66
CA LEU A 122 -4.83 -7.77 3.92
C LEU A 122 -5.56 -7.91 5.26
N ASP A 123 -5.62 -9.12 5.79
CA ASP A 123 -6.12 -9.45 7.12
C ASP A 123 -5.14 -10.37 7.84
N MET A 124 -4.26 -9.77 8.63
CA MET A 124 -3.25 -10.51 9.39
C MET A 124 -3.85 -11.29 10.56
N GLU A 125 -4.94 -10.80 11.17
CA GLU A 125 -5.60 -11.53 12.24
C GLU A 125 -6.18 -12.83 11.71
N GLN A 126 -6.88 -12.78 10.57
CA GLN A 126 -7.42 -13.97 9.95
C GLN A 126 -6.31 -14.95 9.55
N LEU A 127 -5.20 -14.45 9.00
CA LEU A 127 -4.04 -15.28 8.66
C LEU A 127 -3.49 -16.01 9.90
N ILE A 128 -3.29 -15.29 11.02
CA ILE A 128 -2.82 -15.89 12.27
C ILE A 128 -3.82 -16.93 12.78
N ARG A 129 -5.12 -16.64 12.79
CA ARG A 129 -6.17 -17.59 13.20
C ARG A 129 -6.18 -18.85 12.34
N ASN A 130 -6.00 -18.72 11.03
CA ASN A 130 -5.87 -19.86 10.12
C ASN A 130 -4.64 -20.70 10.47
N ARG A 131 -3.50 -20.07 10.80
CA ARG A 131 -2.27 -20.76 11.24
C ARG A 131 -2.44 -21.45 12.59
N MET A 132 -3.14 -20.83 13.53
CA MET A 132 -3.51 -21.44 14.82
C MET A 132 -4.38 -22.67 14.60
N GLY A 133 -5.37 -22.60 13.73
CA GLY A 133 -6.20 -23.76 13.38
C GLY A 133 -5.41 -24.93 12.79
N LEU A 134 -4.44 -24.64 11.90
CA LEU A 134 -3.55 -25.65 11.34
C LEU A 134 -2.63 -26.29 12.39
N ALA A 135 -2.16 -25.51 13.37
CA ALA A 135 -1.32 -25.97 14.47
C ALA A 135 -2.12 -26.62 15.61
N LEU A 136 -3.45 -26.62 15.54
CA LEU A 136 -4.36 -27.06 16.61
C LEU A 136 -4.12 -26.32 17.93
N VAL A 137 -3.76 -25.04 17.86
CA VAL A 137 -3.52 -24.15 18.99
C VAL A 137 -4.69 -23.17 19.11
N ASP A 138 -5.36 -23.14 20.26
CA ASP A 138 -6.40 -22.15 20.55
C ASP A 138 -5.82 -20.88 21.20
N GLU A 139 -6.64 -19.82 21.30
CA GLU A 139 -6.21 -18.55 21.85
C GLU A 139 -5.84 -18.67 23.35
N THR A 140 -6.56 -19.46 24.12
CA THR A 140 -6.30 -19.65 25.56
C THR A 140 -4.95 -20.33 25.79
N GLN A 141 -4.63 -21.31 24.93
CA GLN A 141 -3.32 -21.96 24.96
C GLN A 141 -2.22 -20.96 24.57
N LEU A 142 -2.39 -20.24 23.46
CA LEU A 142 -1.39 -19.28 22.98
C LEU A 142 -1.17 -18.13 23.98
N GLU A 143 -2.24 -17.64 24.63
CA GLU A 143 -2.13 -16.64 25.70
C GLU A 143 -1.33 -17.15 26.89
N ARG A 144 -1.61 -18.38 27.34
CA ARG A 144 -0.92 -19.00 28.47
C ARG A 144 0.57 -19.23 28.19
N GLU A 145 0.90 -19.68 26.98
CA GLU A 145 2.27 -20.07 26.59
C GLU A 145 3.08 -18.88 26.06
N GLY A 146 2.40 -17.82 25.58
CA GLY A 146 3.02 -16.65 24.96
C GLY A 146 3.46 -16.91 23.52
N GLU A 147 4.10 -18.06 23.30
CA GLU A 147 4.56 -18.52 21.97
C GLU A 147 4.33 -20.03 21.84
N SER A 148 4.04 -20.47 20.60
CA SER A 148 3.86 -21.87 20.26
C SER A 148 4.51 -22.16 18.91
N ALA A 149 5.48 -23.08 18.89
CA ALA A 149 6.10 -23.55 17.67
C ALA A 149 5.12 -24.46 16.92
N ALA A 150 4.96 -24.22 15.62
CA ALA A 150 4.12 -25.04 14.76
C ALA A 150 4.98 -25.98 13.89
N ASP A 151 4.43 -27.15 13.56
CA ASP A 151 5.13 -28.18 12.77
C ASP A 151 5.51 -27.74 11.36
N PHE A 152 4.90 -26.65 10.86
CA PHE A 152 5.21 -26.05 9.56
C PHE A 152 6.33 -24.97 9.63
N GLY A 153 7.12 -24.95 10.71
CA GLY A 153 8.32 -24.11 10.84
C GLY A 153 8.05 -22.64 11.18
N GLU A 154 6.86 -22.29 11.64
CA GLU A 154 6.52 -20.95 12.14
C GLU A 154 6.30 -20.97 13.65
N THR A 155 6.56 -19.86 14.32
CA THR A 155 6.21 -19.66 15.73
C THR A 155 5.02 -18.73 15.81
N LEU A 156 3.93 -19.23 16.39
CA LEU A 156 2.77 -18.42 16.75
C LEU A 156 3.10 -17.60 17.99
N SER A 157 2.74 -16.32 18.00
CA SER A 157 3.01 -15.43 19.14
C SER A 157 1.75 -14.70 19.59
N TRP A 158 1.42 -14.82 20.86
CA TRP A 158 0.32 -14.08 21.48
C TRP A 158 0.50 -12.57 21.36
N ARG A 159 1.72 -12.10 21.62
CA ARG A 159 2.06 -10.68 21.48
C ARG A 159 1.84 -10.18 20.06
N TYR A 160 2.16 -11.00 19.04
CA TYR A 160 1.93 -10.63 17.65
C TYR A 160 0.42 -10.50 17.37
N LEU A 161 -0.38 -11.47 17.78
CA LEU A 161 -1.85 -11.45 17.64
C LEU A 161 -2.46 -10.23 18.33
N GLN A 162 -2.05 -9.94 19.57
CA GLN A 162 -2.50 -8.74 20.30
C GLN A 162 -2.12 -7.46 19.57
N SER A 163 -0.91 -7.36 19.03
CA SER A 163 -0.45 -6.21 18.27
C SER A 163 -1.28 -5.99 17.00
N VAL A 164 -1.62 -7.07 16.29
CA VAL A 164 -2.48 -7.01 15.09
C VAL A 164 -3.86 -6.48 15.43
N ARG A 165 -4.48 -6.97 16.50
CA ARG A 165 -5.80 -6.52 16.98
C ARG A 165 -5.82 -5.06 17.42
N ALA A 166 -4.72 -4.62 18.04
CA ALA A 166 -4.58 -3.22 18.48
C ALA A 166 -4.34 -2.24 17.32
N HIS A 167 -3.86 -2.73 16.17
CA HIS A 167 -3.49 -1.88 15.03
C HIS A 167 -4.12 -2.38 13.72
N PRO A 168 -5.45 -2.40 13.59
CA PRO A 168 -6.11 -2.77 12.34
C PRO A 168 -5.86 -1.73 11.25
N ILE A 169 -5.88 -2.16 9.99
CA ILE A 169 -5.83 -1.24 8.84
C ILE A 169 -7.18 -0.53 8.74
N THR A 170 -7.25 0.69 9.24
CA THR A 170 -8.49 1.50 9.26
C THR A 170 -8.51 2.60 8.23
N LYS A 171 -7.34 2.98 7.69
CA LYS A 171 -7.15 4.11 6.79
C LYS A 171 -6.14 3.76 5.70
N TRP A 172 -6.50 4.06 4.46
CA TRP A 172 -5.58 4.00 3.32
C TRP A 172 -6.08 4.93 2.22
N ASN A 173 -5.25 5.86 1.73
CA ASN A 173 -5.66 6.91 0.80
C ASN A 173 -4.77 6.98 -0.47
N ALA A 174 -3.82 6.07 -0.67
CA ALA A 174 -3.05 6.03 -1.91
C ALA A 174 -3.88 5.45 -3.05
N ALA A 175 -3.70 5.98 -4.26
CA ALA A 175 -4.19 5.33 -5.47
C ALA A 175 -3.57 3.93 -5.57
N THR A 176 -4.38 2.88 -5.47
CA THR A 176 -3.85 1.52 -5.27
C THR A 176 -4.41 0.55 -6.29
N GLU A 177 -3.51 -0.25 -6.86
CA GLU A 177 -3.83 -1.40 -7.69
C GLU A 177 -3.33 -2.67 -7.00
N ILE A 178 -4.15 -3.71 -6.99
CA ILE A 178 -3.86 -5.01 -6.38
C ILE A 178 -3.83 -6.07 -7.49
N LEU A 179 -2.73 -6.84 -7.54
CA LEU A 179 -2.70 -8.10 -8.28
C LEU A 179 -2.88 -9.24 -7.29
N TYR A 180 -4.04 -9.88 -7.35
CA TYR A 180 -4.43 -10.98 -6.48
C TYR A 180 -4.23 -12.32 -7.17
N ALA A 181 -3.63 -13.27 -6.45
CA ALA A 181 -3.48 -14.65 -6.90
C ALA A 181 -4.74 -15.44 -6.59
N GLY A 182 -5.44 -15.97 -7.61
CA GLY A 182 -6.72 -16.66 -7.44
C GLY A 182 -6.63 -17.97 -6.65
N ARG A 183 -5.42 -18.52 -6.47
CA ARG A 183 -5.12 -19.70 -5.64
C ARG A 183 -4.33 -19.33 -4.39
N ASP A 184 -4.48 -18.09 -3.92
CA ASP A 184 -3.85 -17.64 -2.68
C ASP A 184 -4.40 -18.43 -1.49
N THR A 185 -3.49 -18.85 -0.60
CA THR A 185 -3.83 -19.58 0.63
C THR A 185 -3.61 -18.74 1.89
N LEU A 186 -3.13 -17.50 1.75
CA LEU A 186 -2.85 -16.60 2.88
C LEU A 186 -3.90 -15.50 3.02
N THR A 187 -4.44 -15.02 1.91
CA THR A 187 -5.55 -14.06 1.85
C THR A 187 -6.64 -14.67 1.00
N ASP A 188 -7.84 -14.80 1.50
CA ASP A 188 -8.98 -15.27 0.72
C ASP A 188 -9.52 -14.18 -0.22
N ARG A 189 -10.30 -14.61 -1.21
CA ARG A 189 -10.87 -13.74 -2.24
C ARG A 189 -11.81 -12.69 -1.64
N ASP A 190 -12.63 -13.07 -0.68
CA ASP A 190 -13.63 -12.18 -0.08
C ASP A 190 -12.94 -11.05 0.71
N THR A 191 -11.84 -11.36 1.39
CA THR A 191 -10.98 -10.37 2.07
C THR A 191 -10.37 -9.39 1.06
N ALA A 192 -9.85 -9.88 -0.08
CA ALA A 192 -9.29 -9.02 -1.12
C ALA A 192 -10.37 -8.11 -1.75
N ASP A 193 -11.54 -8.65 -2.07
CA ASP A 193 -12.67 -7.90 -2.61
C ASP A 193 -13.20 -6.86 -1.60
N ALA A 194 -13.31 -7.22 -0.32
CA ALA A 194 -13.74 -6.31 0.74
C ALA A 194 -12.77 -5.15 0.94
N PHE A 195 -11.47 -5.44 0.96
CA PHE A 195 -10.42 -4.41 1.06
C PHE A 195 -10.45 -3.47 -0.14
N ALA A 196 -10.52 -4.02 -1.36
CA ALA A 196 -10.57 -3.22 -2.58
C ALA A 196 -11.78 -2.29 -2.60
N ARG A 197 -12.97 -2.78 -2.23
CA ARG A 197 -14.19 -1.96 -2.11
C ARG A 197 -14.05 -0.89 -1.04
N ARG A 198 -13.54 -1.25 0.14
CA ARG A 198 -13.42 -0.32 1.29
C ARG A 198 -12.52 0.87 0.99
N PHE A 199 -11.40 0.64 0.31
CA PHE A 199 -10.39 1.66 0.07
C PHE A 199 -10.35 2.17 -1.38
N GLY A 200 -11.28 1.74 -2.23
CA GLY A 200 -11.35 2.18 -3.62
C GLY A 200 -10.18 1.73 -4.48
N CYS A 201 -9.63 0.54 -4.19
CA CYS A 201 -8.50 -0.02 -4.93
C CYS A 201 -8.97 -0.71 -6.22
N GLY A 202 -8.16 -0.65 -7.28
CA GLY A 202 -8.30 -1.56 -8.41
C GLY A 202 -7.88 -2.99 -8.01
N LEU A 203 -8.60 -3.99 -8.49
CA LEU A 203 -8.32 -5.40 -8.22
C LEU A 203 -8.24 -6.18 -9.52
N THR A 204 -7.05 -6.69 -9.82
CA THR A 204 -6.80 -7.62 -10.92
C THR A 204 -6.59 -9.01 -10.35
N VAL A 205 -7.29 -10.00 -10.88
CA VAL A 205 -7.18 -11.39 -10.43
C VAL A 205 -6.52 -12.24 -11.49
N MET A 206 -5.46 -12.93 -11.13
CA MET A 206 -4.92 -14.03 -11.89
C MET A 206 -5.50 -15.35 -11.36
N GLU A 207 -6.55 -15.87 -11.99
CA GLU A 207 -7.32 -17.02 -11.50
C GLU A 207 -6.47 -18.27 -11.20
N ARG A 208 -5.38 -18.49 -11.96
CA ARG A 208 -4.44 -19.59 -11.75
C ARG A 208 -3.17 -19.17 -11.03
N GLY A 209 -3.09 -17.92 -10.55
CA GLY A 209 -1.96 -17.40 -9.80
C GLY A 209 -1.85 -18.08 -8.45
N GLU A 210 -0.64 -18.41 -8.04
CA GLU A 210 -0.30 -18.85 -6.70
C GLU A 210 0.23 -17.64 -5.91
N HIS A 211 0.16 -17.66 -4.59
CA HIS A 211 0.59 -16.55 -3.74
C HIS A 211 1.96 -15.99 -4.14
N TRP A 212 2.90 -16.86 -4.43
CA TRP A 212 4.20 -16.52 -4.97
C TRP A 212 4.22 -16.67 -6.50
N PHE A 213 4.22 -15.55 -7.20
CA PHE A 213 4.34 -15.50 -8.66
C PHE A 213 5.75 -15.90 -9.09
N HIS A 214 5.99 -17.16 -9.42
CA HIS A 214 7.32 -17.71 -9.75
C HIS A 214 7.39 -18.50 -11.07
N LYS A 215 6.25 -18.94 -11.59
CA LYS A 215 6.18 -19.64 -12.85
C LYS A 215 6.27 -18.67 -14.03
N PRO A 216 6.87 -19.06 -15.18
CA PRO A 216 7.01 -18.16 -16.32
C PRO A 216 5.72 -17.46 -16.74
N GLU A 217 4.60 -18.19 -16.78
CA GLU A 217 3.29 -17.64 -17.12
C GLU A 217 2.77 -16.66 -16.06
N GLN A 218 3.09 -16.88 -14.78
CA GLN A 218 2.71 -15.98 -13.69
C GLN A 218 3.57 -14.70 -13.72
N LEU A 219 4.86 -14.84 -13.96
CA LEU A 219 5.77 -13.70 -14.12
C LEU A 219 5.41 -12.85 -15.34
N ALA A 220 4.98 -13.46 -16.44
CA ALA A 220 4.51 -12.73 -17.62
C ALA A 220 3.28 -11.86 -17.30
N VAL A 221 2.32 -12.39 -16.51
CA VAL A 221 1.16 -11.63 -16.06
C VAL A 221 1.56 -10.51 -15.10
N LEU A 222 2.44 -10.80 -14.13
CA LEU A 222 2.97 -9.81 -13.19
C LEU A 222 3.64 -8.66 -13.93
N ASN A 223 4.58 -8.95 -14.85
CA ASN A 223 5.30 -7.94 -15.60
C ASN A 223 4.34 -7.08 -16.45
N ALA A 224 3.41 -7.70 -17.17
CA ALA A 224 2.43 -6.97 -17.98
C ALA A 224 1.52 -6.07 -17.12
N TRP A 225 1.15 -6.53 -15.93
CA TRP A 225 0.36 -5.76 -14.98
C TRP A 225 1.17 -4.59 -14.41
N GLU A 226 2.43 -4.80 -14.04
CA GLU A 226 3.32 -3.74 -13.57
C GLU A 226 3.58 -2.70 -14.68
N GLU A 227 3.85 -3.14 -15.91
CA GLU A 227 4.01 -2.24 -17.06
C GLU A 227 2.80 -1.35 -17.29
N LYS A 228 1.59 -1.92 -17.20
CA LYS A 228 0.32 -1.21 -17.36
C LYS A 228 0.13 -0.14 -16.29
N HIS A 229 0.47 -0.43 -15.04
CA HIS A 229 0.18 0.43 -13.90
C HIS A 229 1.35 1.35 -13.51
N THR A 230 2.48 1.28 -14.21
CA THR A 230 3.64 2.17 -14.03
C THR A 230 3.85 3.14 -15.19
N GLY A 231 2.88 3.25 -16.10
CA GLY A 231 2.92 4.21 -17.22
C GLY A 231 2.96 5.67 -16.74
N PRO A 232 3.32 6.63 -17.61
CA PRO A 232 3.19 8.03 -17.29
C PRO A 232 1.73 8.31 -16.95
N GLU A 233 1.48 9.04 -15.86
CA GLU A 233 0.12 9.49 -15.52
C GLU A 233 -0.52 10.15 -16.73
N LYS A 234 -1.77 9.77 -17.05
CA LYS A 234 -2.62 10.57 -17.92
C LYS A 234 -2.76 11.92 -17.22
N SER A 235 -2.11 12.95 -17.79
CA SER A 235 -2.08 14.29 -17.23
C SER A 235 -3.51 14.69 -16.81
N ALA A 236 -3.67 15.17 -15.59
CA ALA A 236 -4.94 15.63 -15.00
C ALA A 236 -5.62 16.74 -15.82
N THR A 237 -4.95 17.28 -16.85
CA THR A 237 -5.45 18.24 -17.83
C THR A 237 -6.53 17.66 -18.75
N ALA A 238 -6.56 16.34 -18.99
CA ALA A 238 -7.58 15.72 -19.83
C ALA A 238 -8.96 15.60 -19.17
N MET A 239 -9.03 15.60 -17.83
CA MET A 239 -10.30 15.50 -17.10
C MET A 239 -11.05 16.84 -16.95
N LYS A 240 -10.38 17.98 -17.13
CA LYS A 240 -11.06 19.30 -17.08
C LYS A 240 -11.76 19.67 -18.39
N ASN A 241 -11.36 19.10 -19.52
CA ASN A 241 -11.96 19.43 -20.83
C ASN A 241 -13.22 18.62 -21.17
N SER A 242 -13.56 17.57 -20.45
CA SER A 242 -14.80 16.82 -20.68
C SER A 242 -16.03 17.35 -19.93
N ARG A 243 -15.86 18.34 -19.05
CA ARG A 243 -16.99 18.95 -18.29
C ARG A 243 -17.46 20.31 -18.84
N CYS A 244 -16.88 20.79 -19.95
CA CYS A 244 -17.19 22.12 -20.50
C CYS A 244 -17.97 22.10 -21.82
N ALA A 245 -18.55 20.97 -22.22
CA ALA A 245 -19.33 20.87 -23.48
C ALA A 245 -20.79 20.49 -23.23
N SER A 246 -21.50 21.25 -22.38
CA SER A 246 -22.98 21.31 -22.41
C SER A 246 -23.48 22.53 -21.64
N ARG A 247 -23.41 23.69 -22.30
CA ARG A 247 -24.25 24.84 -21.96
C ARG A 247 -25.20 25.07 -23.12
N PRO A 248 -26.51 25.02 -22.94
CA PRO A 248 -27.45 25.52 -23.91
C PRO A 248 -27.50 27.05 -23.90
N SER A 249 -27.59 27.64 -25.07
CA SER A 249 -27.68 29.09 -25.34
C SER A 249 -28.94 29.69 -24.71
N PRO A 250 -28.92 30.97 -24.27
CA PRO A 250 -30.08 31.65 -23.76
C PRO A 250 -30.82 32.36 -24.91
N GLY A 251 -32.08 31.99 -25.09
CA GLY A 251 -33.03 32.73 -25.96
C GLY A 251 -34.01 33.55 -25.15
N GLY A 252 -34.15 34.84 -25.48
CA GLY A 252 -35.36 35.62 -25.48
C GLY A 252 -35.87 36.27 -24.18
N ARG A 253 -35.70 37.58 -24.02
CA ARG A 253 -36.55 38.52 -23.26
C ARG A 253 -37.86 38.77 -24.06
N PRO A 254 -38.95 39.47 -23.51
CA PRO A 254 -39.01 40.47 -22.42
C PRO A 254 -40.32 40.45 -21.58
N GLY A 255 -40.41 41.30 -20.53
CA GLY A 255 -41.70 41.79 -20.00
C GLY A 255 -41.72 42.12 -18.52
N SER A 256 -41.46 43.37 -18.25
CA SER A 256 -42.00 44.36 -17.30
C SER A 256 -42.78 43.95 -16.05
N SER A 257 -42.43 44.60 -14.94
CA SER A 257 -43.27 45.47 -14.12
C SER A 257 -43.27 45.19 -12.60
N SER A 258 -42.81 46.19 -11.92
CA SER A 258 -43.28 46.90 -10.68
C SER A 258 -43.10 46.33 -9.31
N MET A 259 -42.34 47.13 -8.56
CA MET A 259 -42.59 47.75 -7.26
C MET A 259 -42.93 46.92 -6.02
N GLY A 260 -42.18 47.21 -4.96
CA GLY A 260 -42.55 46.98 -3.58
C GLY A 260 -41.36 47.07 -2.63
N ALA A 261 -41.18 48.29 -2.08
CA ALA A 261 -40.22 48.58 -1.01
C ALA A 261 -40.75 48.09 0.34
N ALA A 262 -39.88 47.77 1.28
CA ALA A 262 -39.82 48.29 2.63
C ALA A 262 -39.02 47.40 3.60
N THR A 263 -37.97 47.99 4.08
CA THR A 263 -37.57 48.31 5.48
C THR A 263 -37.08 47.22 6.38
N ALA A 264 -35.84 47.43 6.67
CA ALA A 264 -35.03 47.29 7.88
C ALA A 264 -35.69 46.82 9.20
N ARG A 265 -34.95 46.02 9.95
CA ARG A 265 -34.52 46.36 11.34
C ARG A 265 -33.44 45.40 11.86
N GLU A 266 -32.43 46.01 12.42
CA GLU A 266 -31.37 45.51 13.30
C GLU A 266 -31.89 44.98 14.63
N SER A 267 -31.13 44.11 15.27
CA SER A 267 -30.68 44.09 16.66
C SER A 267 -29.94 42.79 16.93
N SER A 268 -28.64 42.73 17.12
CA SER A 268 -27.77 43.07 18.28
C SER A 268 -27.92 42.12 19.48
N SER A 269 -26.72 41.67 19.91
CA SER A 269 -26.28 41.24 21.26
C SER A 269 -26.68 39.82 21.71
N GLU A 270 -25.93 39.01 22.45
CA GLU A 270 -24.68 39.14 23.22
C GLU A 270 -24.28 37.71 23.67
N GLU A 271 -23.01 37.51 23.80
CA GLU A 271 -22.20 36.81 24.80
C GLU A 271 -22.76 35.64 25.64
N GLY A 272 -21.90 34.68 25.89
CA GLY A 272 -21.96 33.76 27.03
C GLY A 272 -21.05 32.56 26.93
N SER A 273 -19.79 32.72 27.38
CA SER A 273 -18.88 31.68 27.82
C SER A 273 -19.53 30.64 28.75
N ILE A 274 -19.19 29.41 28.61
CA ILE A 274 -18.40 28.59 29.57
C ILE A 274 -17.79 27.44 28.82
#